data_52a7821e66364c53f7e1a9bdac737db9
#
_entry.id   52a7821e66364c53f7e1a9bdac737db9
#
_cell.length_a   1.000
_cell.length_b   1.000
_cell.length_c   1.000
_cell.angle_alpha   90.00
_cell.angle_beta   90.00
_cell.angle_gamma   90.00
#
_symmetry.space_group_name_H-M   'P 1'
#
loop_
_entity.id
_entity.type
_entity.pdbx_description
1 polymer ?
#
loop_
_entity_poly.entity_id
_entity_poly.type
_entity_poly.pdbx_seq_one_letter_code
_entity_poly.pdbx_strand_id
1 'polypeptide(L)'
;MSALEARAAQHRTSARLELHQERRRKEALQRQKDARSDRSNRFRALQPEPQIEVDQQLTKKQQKQRRAFDEARQRSERWSGELCSYDWLCDIPDQLNGTNTSEGWFCIPRPEGRRVVLVASKGKVVSRQTSGDKLHEFSCDCLPGGSLRTKHKPQTILDCVYVEHSQTYVITDCMCWGGYDLYTCAAEFRFYWLRTKLAE
;
A
#
# COMPACT_ATOMS: atom_id res chain seq x y z
N MET A 1 18.62 -48.24 -3.56
CA MET A 1 18.42 -47.07 -2.64
C MET A 1 17.40 -47.46 -1.59
N SER A 2 17.79 -47.38 -0.31
CA SER A 2 16.87 -47.71 0.79
C SER A 2 15.75 -46.63 0.94
N ALA A 3 14.62 -47.00 1.48
CA ALA A 3 13.53 -46.08 1.78
C ALA A 3 13.97 -44.90 2.68
N LEU A 4 15.01 -45.14 3.51
CA LEU A 4 15.65 -44.12 4.34
C LEU A 4 16.46 -43.09 3.52
N GLU A 5 17.14 -43.52 2.47
CA GLU A 5 17.89 -42.61 1.60
C GLU A 5 16.98 -41.74 0.74
N ALA A 6 15.82 -42.30 0.30
CA ALA A 6 14.82 -41.54 -0.43
C ALA A 6 14.16 -40.48 0.47
N ARG A 7 13.86 -40.79 1.73
CA ARG A 7 13.34 -39.80 2.71
C ARG A 7 14.39 -38.75 3.05
N ALA A 8 15.65 -39.10 3.24
CA ALA A 8 16.72 -38.14 3.49
C ALA A 8 16.98 -37.23 2.28
N ALA A 9 16.77 -37.70 1.04
CA ALA A 9 16.84 -36.89 -0.15
C ALA A 9 15.65 -35.90 -0.25
N GLN A 10 14.44 -36.33 0.12
CA GLN A 10 13.28 -35.45 0.20
C GLN A 10 13.45 -34.34 1.25
N HIS A 11 13.97 -34.65 2.43
CA HIS A 11 14.25 -33.64 3.46
C HIS A 11 15.33 -32.66 3.01
N ARG A 12 16.38 -33.09 2.31
CA ARG A 12 17.42 -32.18 1.80
C ARG A 12 16.90 -31.26 0.69
N THR A 13 15.99 -31.71 -0.15
CA THR A 13 15.32 -30.86 -1.16
C THR A 13 14.37 -29.88 -0.52
N SER A 14 13.63 -30.28 0.52
CA SER A 14 12.74 -29.38 1.28
C SER A 14 13.52 -28.25 1.96
N ALA A 15 14.57 -28.58 2.74
CA ALA A 15 15.39 -27.57 3.41
C ALA A 15 16.06 -26.57 2.43
N ARG A 16 16.47 -27.03 1.24
CA ARG A 16 17.02 -26.15 0.21
C ARG A 16 15.97 -25.24 -0.40
N LEU A 17 14.75 -25.71 -0.59
CA LEU A 17 13.61 -24.91 -1.04
C LEU A 17 13.21 -23.87 0.01
N GLU A 18 13.20 -24.23 1.29
CA GLU A 18 12.94 -23.33 2.42
C GLU A 18 13.98 -22.19 2.50
N LEU A 19 15.25 -22.49 2.40
CA LEU A 19 16.32 -21.47 2.35
C LEU A 19 16.16 -20.51 1.16
N HIS A 20 15.78 -21.01 -0.02
CA HIS A 20 15.54 -20.19 -1.19
C HIS A 20 14.27 -19.33 -1.02
N GLN A 21 13.26 -19.85 -0.36
CA GLN A 21 12.02 -19.14 -0.08
C GLN A 21 12.26 -18.04 0.96
N GLU A 22 13.00 -18.34 2.03
CA GLU A 22 13.37 -17.38 3.06
C GLU A 22 14.22 -16.23 2.49
N ARG A 23 15.20 -16.55 1.63
CA ARG A 23 15.99 -15.52 0.93
C ARG A 23 15.09 -14.61 0.08
N ARG A 24 14.17 -15.17 -0.71
CA ARG A 24 13.23 -14.39 -1.52
C ARG A 24 12.33 -13.52 -0.66
N ARG A 25 11.88 -14.03 0.50
CA ARG A 25 11.11 -13.25 1.48
C ARG A 25 11.93 -12.07 2.02
N LYS A 26 13.16 -12.30 2.45
CA LYS A 26 14.05 -11.22 2.93
C LYS A 26 14.31 -10.16 1.86
N GLU A 27 14.57 -10.57 0.63
CA GLU A 27 14.76 -9.66 -0.49
C GLU A 27 13.47 -8.88 -0.83
N ALA A 28 12.30 -9.51 -0.74
CA ALA A 28 11.02 -8.85 -0.97
C ALA A 28 10.72 -7.83 0.14
N LEU A 29 10.94 -8.18 1.41
CA LEU A 29 10.76 -7.27 2.55
C LEU A 29 11.73 -6.08 2.47
N GLN A 30 12.99 -6.32 2.08
CA GLN A 30 13.95 -5.23 1.92
C GLN A 30 13.51 -4.27 0.80
N ARG A 31 13.12 -4.81 -0.37
CA ARG A 31 12.58 -3.99 -1.47
C ARG A 31 11.34 -3.18 -1.04
N GLN A 32 10.47 -3.76 -0.21
CA GLN A 32 9.32 -3.03 0.34
C GLN A 32 9.74 -1.90 1.27
N LYS A 33 10.72 -2.15 2.17
CA LYS A 33 11.26 -1.11 3.06
C LYS A 33 11.88 0.03 2.26
N ASP A 34 12.70 -0.30 1.26
CA ASP A 34 13.35 0.70 0.40
C ASP A 34 12.30 1.51 -0.38
N ALA A 35 11.32 0.85 -0.98
CA ALA A 35 10.22 1.51 -1.68
C ALA A 35 9.39 2.40 -0.77
N ARG A 36 9.14 2.00 0.50
CA ARG A 36 8.46 2.84 1.50
C ARG A 36 9.30 4.06 1.87
N SER A 37 10.59 3.87 2.10
CA SER A 37 11.52 4.97 2.38
C SER A 37 11.56 5.98 1.26
N ASP A 38 11.66 5.52 0.01
CA ASP A 38 11.65 6.39 -1.17
C ASP A 38 10.34 7.16 -1.31
N ARG A 39 9.21 6.54 -1.01
CA ARG A 39 7.90 7.21 -1.03
C ARG A 39 7.78 8.25 0.07
N SER A 40 8.21 7.92 1.28
CA SER A 40 8.28 8.87 2.39
C SER A 40 9.14 10.07 2.03
N ASN A 41 10.30 9.84 1.42
CA ASN A 41 11.20 10.90 0.97
C ASN A 41 10.56 11.76 -0.13
N ARG A 42 9.88 11.15 -1.11
CA ARG A 42 9.12 11.90 -2.13
C ARG A 42 7.98 12.71 -1.53
N PHE A 43 7.28 12.14 -0.55
CA PHE A 43 6.21 12.83 0.17
C PHE A 43 6.73 14.07 0.93
N ARG A 44 7.88 13.94 1.58
CA ARG A 44 8.54 15.04 2.30
C ARG A 44 9.12 16.09 1.35
N ALA A 45 9.65 15.68 0.20
CA ALA A 45 10.34 16.56 -0.73
C ALA A 45 9.40 17.50 -1.49
N LEU A 46 8.07 17.28 -1.50
CA LEU A 46 7.07 18.11 -2.20
C LEU A 46 7.60 18.62 -3.53
N GLN A 47 8.03 17.72 -4.41
CA GLN A 47 8.54 18.16 -5.72
C GLN A 47 7.40 18.82 -6.49
N PRO A 48 7.63 20.00 -7.08
CA PRO A 48 6.67 20.62 -7.97
C PRO A 48 6.35 19.65 -9.12
N GLU A 49 5.08 19.59 -9.50
CA GLU A 49 4.65 18.74 -10.61
C GLU A 49 5.45 19.13 -11.88
N PRO A 50 5.96 18.13 -12.64
CA PRO A 50 6.73 18.42 -13.85
C PRO A 50 5.90 19.24 -14.82
N GLN A 51 6.49 20.34 -15.30
CA GLN A 51 5.85 21.18 -16.33
C GLN A 51 5.86 20.43 -17.65
N ILE A 52 4.68 20.21 -18.22
CA ILE A 52 4.51 19.52 -19.50
C ILE A 52 4.79 20.55 -20.61
N GLU A 53 5.80 20.28 -21.41
CA GLU A 53 6.04 21.06 -22.64
C GLU A 53 4.86 20.87 -23.61
N VAL A 54 4.27 21.98 -24.02
CA VAL A 54 3.07 21.98 -24.85
C VAL A 54 3.46 22.13 -26.31
N ASP A 55 3.17 21.10 -27.08
CA ASP A 55 3.32 21.14 -28.53
C ASP A 55 2.41 22.23 -29.17
N GLN A 56 3.01 23.17 -29.86
CA GLN A 56 2.34 24.42 -30.32
C GLN A 56 1.38 24.20 -31.50
N GLN A 57 1.27 22.97 -32.04
CA GLN A 57 0.48 22.71 -33.25
C GLN A 57 -0.97 22.27 -32.97
N LEU A 58 -1.38 22.14 -31.72
CA LEU A 58 -2.73 21.66 -31.34
C LEU A 58 -3.70 22.80 -31.10
N THR A 59 -4.98 22.64 -31.46
CA THR A 59 -6.02 23.59 -31.10
C THR A 59 -6.18 23.70 -29.58
N LYS A 60 -6.64 24.85 -29.07
CA LYS A 60 -6.84 25.10 -27.61
C LYS A 60 -7.68 24.01 -26.95
N LYS A 61 -8.69 23.46 -27.64
CA LYS A 61 -9.55 22.37 -27.16
C LYS A 61 -8.78 21.05 -27.04
N GLN A 62 -8.01 20.71 -28.08
CA GLN A 62 -7.17 19.51 -28.11
C GLN A 62 -6.04 19.59 -27.07
N GLN A 63 -5.41 20.75 -26.91
CA GLN A 63 -4.41 20.98 -25.88
C GLN A 63 -4.98 20.78 -24.47
N LYS A 64 -6.20 21.30 -24.18
CA LYS A 64 -6.88 21.09 -22.90
C LYS A 64 -7.19 19.61 -22.65
N GLN A 65 -7.67 18.89 -23.66
CA GLN A 65 -7.95 17.46 -23.55
C GLN A 65 -6.67 16.63 -23.32
N ARG A 66 -5.60 16.93 -24.06
CA ARG A 66 -4.30 16.26 -23.91
C ARG A 66 -3.71 16.51 -22.52
N ARG A 67 -3.70 17.76 -22.04
CA ARG A 67 -3.26 18.10 -20.67
C ARG A 67 -4.06 17.33 -19.61
N ALA A 68 -5.39 17.30 -19.72
CA ALA A 68 -6.24 16.57 -18.78
C ALA A 68 -5.95 15.06 -18.80
N PHE A 69 -5.68 14.49 -19.96
CA PHE A 69 -5.31 13.08 -20.12
C PHE A 69 -3.92 12.81 -19.50
N ASP A 70 -2.93 13.64 -19.80
CA ASP A 70 -1.57 13.51 -19.29
C ASP A 70 -1.53 13.67 -17.77
N GLU A 71 -2.27 14.64 -17.21
CA GLU A 71 -2.42 14.81 -15.77
C GLU A 71 -3.12 13.61 -15.09
N ALA A 72 -4.11 13.02 -15.75
CA ALA A 72 -4.78 11.81 -15.24
C ALA A 72 -3.82 10.62 -15.24
N ARG A 73 -3.05 10.46 -16.33
CA ARG A 73 -2.02 9.42 -16.46
C ARG A 73 -0.92 9.59 -15.40
N GLN A 74 -0.37 10.78 -15.23
CA GLN A 74 0.64 11.05 -14.21
C GLN A 74 0.12 10.79 -12.79
N ARG A 75 -1.15 11.17 -12.52
CA ARG A 75 -1.79 10.84 -11.25
C ARG A 75 -1.93 9.33 -11.03
N SER A 76 -2.31 8.58 -12.07
CA SER A 76 -2.37 7.12 -12.01
C SER A 76 -0.98 6.52 -11.77
N GLU A 77 0.03 6.94 -12.51
CA GLU A 77 1.42 6.48 -12.36
C GLU A 77 1.98 6.80 -10.97
N ARG A 78 1.66 7.97 -10.41
CA ARG A 78 2.08 8.35 -9.05
C ARG A 78 1.55 7.40 -7.98
N TRP A 79 0.33 6.92 -8.13
CA TRP A 79 -0.31 6.02 -7.17
C TRP A 79 -0.14 4.54 -7.52
N SER A 80 0.38 4.24 -8.69
CA SER A 80 0.71 2.89 -9.10
C SER A 80 1.79 2.31 -8.19
N GLY A 81 1.56 1.09 -7.72
CA GLY A 81 2.49 0.40 -6.84
C GLY A 81 2.62 0.99 -5.43
N GLU A 82 1.73 1.91 -5.01
CA GLU A 82 1.69 2.45 -3.64
C GLU A 82 1.34 1.37 -2.61
N LEU A 83 0.55 0.38 -3.01
CA LEU A 83 0.17 -0.72 -2.17
C LEU A 83 1.32 -1.73 -1.99
N CYS A 84 1.60 -2.08 -0.73
CA CYS A 84 2.56 -3.12 -0.43
C CYS A 84 2.05 -4.48 -0.92
N SER A 85 2.95 -5.31 -1.43
CA SER A 85 2.62 -6.72 -1.68
C SER A 85 2.62 -7.46 -0.35
N TYR A 86 1.52 -8.17 -0.05
CA TYR A 86 1.50 -9.12 1.05
C TYR A 86 2.10 -10.44 0.57
N ASP A 87 2.87 -11.09 1.42
CA ASP A 87 3.24 -12.49 1.19
C ASP A 87 2.03 -13.38 1.51
N TRP A 88 1.70 -14.27 0.60
CA TRP A 88 0.80 -15.37 0.90
C TRP A 88 1.58 -16.34 1.78
N LEU A 89 1.03 -16.67 2.94
CA LEU A 89 1.53 -17.77 3.75
C LEU A 89 1.17 -19.07 3.03
N CYS A 90 2.07 -19.56 2.19
CA CYS A 90 1.96 -20.91 1.66
C CYS A 90 2.24 -21.94 2.74
N ASP A 91 3.16 -21.60 3.67
CA ASP A 91 3.53 -22.39 4.84
C ASP A 91 3.62 -21.47 6.05
N ILE A 92 3.17 -21.96 7.21
CA ILE A 92 3.31 -21.23 8.48
C ILE A 92 4.80 -21.21 8.85
N PRO A 93 5.43 -20.04 9.00
CA PRO A 93 6.83 -19.97 9.41
C PRO A 93 7.00 -20.61 10.79
N ASP A 94 8.04 -21.46 10.98
CA ASP A 94 8.34 -22.11 12.26
C ASP A 94 8.53 -21.13 13.43
N GLN A 95 8.89 -19.87 13.11
CA GLN A 95 9.11 -18.79 14.08
C GLN A 95 8.05 -17.69 13.99
N LEU A 96 6.76 -18.07 13.95
CA LEU A 96 5.66 -17.10 13.88
C LEU A 96 5.68 -16.09 15.04
N ASN A 97 6.05 -16.55 16.23
CA ASN A 97 6.05 -15.74 17.44
C ASN A 97 7.39 -15.02 17.71
N GLY A 98 8.41 -15.26 16.89
CA GLY A 98 9.76 -14.73 17.11
C GLY A 98 10.32 -15.06 18.50
N THR A 99 11.61 -15.28 18.61
CA THR A 99 12.29 -15.39 19.91
C THR A 99 12.48 -14.03 20.57
N ASN A 100 12.34 -12.94 19.80
CA ASN A 100 12.39 -11.56 20.24
C ASN A 100 11.16 -10.82 19.72
N THR A 101 10.51 -10.05 20.56
CA THR A 101 9.29 -9.25 20.29
C THR A 101 9.40 -8.28 19.12
N SER A 102 10.59 -8.01 18.61
CA SER A 102 10.83 -7.11 17.48
C SER A 102 10.78 -7.78 16.10
N GLU A 103 10.75 -9.10 16.02
CA GLU A 103 10.83 -9.87 14.76
C GLU A 103 9.57 -10.71 14.47
N GLY A 104 8.49 -10.51 15.22
CA GLY A 104 7.25 -11.25 15.06
C GLY A 104 6.53 -10.92 13.74
N TRP A 105 5.72 -11.87 13.27
CA TRP A 105 4.86 -11.72 12.10
C TRP A 105 3.46 -11.26 12.54
N PHE A 106 2.88 -10.33 11.79
CA PHE A 106 1.49 -9.94 11.96
C PHE A 106 0.65 -10.63 10.90
N CYS A 107 -0.31 -11.43 11.34
CA CYS A 107 -1.32 -12.03 10.47
C CYS A 107 -2.55 -11.12 10.45
N ILE A 108 -2.95 -10.68 9.26
CA ILE A 108 -4.14 -9.87 9.05
C ILE A 108 -5.13 -10.69 8.24
N PRO A 109 -6.38 -10.89 8.73
CA PRO A 109 -7.43 -11.49 7.93
C PRO A 109 -7.73 -10.57 6.76
N ARG A 110 -7.58 -11.09 5.54
CA ARG A 110 -7.90 -10.36 4.33
C ARG A 110 -9.28 -10.81 3.83
N PRO A 111 -10.29 -9.95 3.84
CA PRO A 111 -11.56 -10.27 3.21
C PRO A 111 -11.40 -10.41 1.70
N GLU A 112 -12.30 -11.15 1.07
CA GLU A 112 -12.41 -11.19 -0.38
C GLU A 112 -12.85 -9.83 -0.90
N GLY A 113 -12.12 -9.30 -1.90
CA GLY A 113 -12.41 -7.98 -2.46
C GLY A 113 -11.23 -7.39 -3.23
N ARG A 114 -11.43 -6.19 -3.76
CA ARG A 114 -10.40 -5.45 -4.49
C ARG A 114 -9.51 -4.68 -3.53
N ARG A 115 -8.23 -4.90 -3.66
CA ARG A 115 -7.26 -4.11 -2.92
C ARG A 115 -7.15 -2.71 -3.51
N VAL A 116 -7.22 -1.70 -2.65
CA VAL A 116 -7.23 -0.30 -3.03
C VAL A 116 -6.45 0.55 -2.03
N VAL A 117 -5.90 1.65 -2.50
CA VAL A 117 -5.43 2.73 -1.63
C VAL A 117 -6.50 3.79 -1.50
N LEU A 118 -6.82 4.20 -0.26
CA LEU A 118 -7.67 5.36 0.01
C LEU A 118 -6.81 6.59 0.27
N VAL A 119 -7.06 7.64 -0.47
CA VAL A 119 -6.40 8.93 -0.29
C VAL A 119 -7.45 9.97 0.08
N ALA A 120 -7.47 10.36 1.34
CA ALA A 120 -8.31 11.45 1.84
C ALA A 120 -7.54 12.76 1.81
N SER A 121 -7.96 13.71 0.99
CA SER A 121 -7.31 15.01 0.88
C SER A 121 -8.22 16.06 0.25
N LYS A 122 -8.02 17.33 0.61
CA LYS A 122 -8.72 18.48 0.02
C LYS A 122 -10.25 18.37 0.06
N GLY A 123 -10.79 17.71 1.07
CA GLY A 123 -12.23 17.59 1.31
C GLY A 123 -12.90 16.41 0.63
N LYS A 124 -12.16 15.43 0.13
CA LYS A 124 -12.68 14.22 -0.50
C LYS A 124 -11.78 13.02 -0.30
N VAL A 125 -12.35 11.85 -0.43
CA VAL A 125 -11.65 10.56 -0.44
C VAL A 125 -11.67 10.00 -1.85
N VAL A 126 -10.51 9.61 -2.34
CA VAL A 126 -10.36 8.93 -3.63
C VAL A 126 -9.83 7.53 -3.40
N SER A 127 -10.59 6.54 -3.83
CA SER A 127 -10.17 5.15 -3.86
C SER A 127 -9.45 4.85 -5.18
N ARG A 128 -8.28 4.22 -5.10
CA ARG A 128 -7.47 3.86 -6.27
C ARG A 128 -7.06 2.40 -6.24
N GLN A 129 -7.06 1.78 -7.41
CA GLN A 129 -6.62 0.40 -7.61
C GLN A 129 -5.08 0.30 -7.56
N THR A 130 -4.57 -0.92 -7.60
CA THR A 130 -3.12 -1.19 -7.67
C THR A 130 -2.46 -0.61 -8.91
N SER A 131 -3.21 -0.41 -10.01
CA SER A 131 -2.76 0.30 -11.22
C SER A 131 -2.60 1.81 -11.01
N GLY A 132 -3.13 2.36 -9.91
CA GLY A 132 -3.21 3.79 -9.64
C GLY A 132 -4.51 4.44 -10.13
N ASP A 133 -5.32 3.72 -10.92
CA ASP A 133 -6.57 4.24 -11.48
C ASP A 133 -7.60 4.51 -10.40
N LYS A 134 -8.36 5.58 -10.60
CA LYS A 134 -9.46 5.93 -9.70
C LYS A 134 -10.60 4.91 -9.82
N LEU A 135 -10.99 4.34 -8.68
CA LEU A 135 -12.14 3.45 -8.57
C LEU A 135 -13.38 4.24 -8.13
N HIS A 136 -13.31 4.90 -6.97
CA HIS A 136 -14.41 5.70 -6.43
C HIS A 136 -13.92 7.05 -5.92
N GLU A 137 -14.87 7.98 -5.77
CA GLU A 137 -14.67 9.27 -5.11
C GLU A 137 -15.89 9.56 -4.23
N PHE A 138 -15.66 9.87 -2.97
CA PHE A 138 -16.72 10.14 -1.98
C PHE A 138 -16.23 11.09 -0.88
N SER A 139 -17.11 11.48 0.02
CA SER A 139 -16.79 12.29 1.20
C SER A 139 -16.86 11.43 2.46
N CYS A 140 -15.93 11.65 3.40
CA CYS A 140 -15.88 10.94 4.68
C CYS A 140 -15.36 11.87 5.79
N ASP A 141 -16.21 12.12 6.80
CA ASP A 141 -15.85 12.99 7.92
C ASP A 141 -14.88 12.31 8.91
N CYS A 142 -14.88 10.96 8.96
CA CYS A 142 -14.02 10.19 9.87
C CYS A 142 -12.54 10.24 9.48
N LEU A 143 -12.22 10.63 8.22
CA LEU A 143 -10.85 10.68 7.75
C LEU A 143 -10.37 12.13 7.64
N PRO A 144 -9.25 12.49 8.30
CA PRO A 144 -8.65 13.81 8.13
C PRO A 144 -8.39 14.14 6.65
N GLY A 145 -8.90 15.26 6.18
CA GLY A 145 -8.84 15.66 4.77
C GLY A 145 -9.93 15.09 3.87
N GLY A 146 -10.82 14.22 4.38
CA GLY A 146 -11.77 13.45 3.58
C GLY A 146 -13.13 14.11 3.32
N SER A 147 -13.44 15.23 3.96
CA SER A 147 -14.67 15.98 3.75
C SER A 147 -14.44 17.48 3.75
N LEU A 148 -15.48 18.25 3.40
CA LEU A 148 -15.41 19.72 3.45
C LEU A 148 -15.16 20.26 4.86
N ARG A 149 -15.58 19.54 5.91
CA ARG A 149 -15.29 19.88 7.31
C ARG A 149 -13.82 19.69 7.66
N THR A 150 -13.17 18.72 7.03
CA THR A 150 -11.78 18.34 7.28
C THR A 150 -10.83 18.72 6.12
N LYS A 151 -11.31 19.50 5.13
CA LYS A 151 -10.56 19.83 3.91
C LYS A 151 -9.21 20.52 4.14
N HIS A 152 -9.10 21.23 5.24
CA HIS A 152 -7.87 21.94 5.62
C HIS A 152 -6.91 21.04 6.43
N LYS A 153 -7.34 19.86 6.86
CA LYS A 153 -6.46 18.89 7.49
C LYS A 153 -5.55 18.24 6.46
N PRO A 154 -4.32 17.92 6.84
CA PRO A 154 -3.42 17.17 5.99
C PRO A 154 -4.00 15.82 5.57
N GLN A 155 -3.43 15.25 4.52
CA GLN A 155 -3.94 14.02 3.91
C GLN A 155 -3.84 12.80 4.82
N THR A 156 -4.72 11.84 4.54
CA THR A 156 -4.68 10.48 5.11
C THR A 156 -4.55 9.49 3.96
N ILE A 157 -3.68 8.48 4.11
CA ILE A 157 -3.44 7.42 3.12
C ILE A 157 -3.56 6.08 3.82
N LEU A 158 -4.49 5.26 3.35
CA LEU A 158 -4.82 3.96 3.93
C LEU A 158 -4.72 2.86 2.87
N ASP A 159 -4.22 1.69 3.28
CA ASP A 159 -4.34 0.44 2.52
C ASP A 159 -5.63 -0.26 2.91
N CYS A 160 -6.46 -0.61 1.93
CA CYS A 160 -7.78 -1.16 2.17
C CYS A 160 -8.10 -2.29 1.20
N VAL A 161 -9.09 -3.09 1.59
CA VAL A 161 -9.79 -4.00 0.69
C VAL A 161 -11.22 -3.47 0.51
N TYR A 162 -11.61 -3.20 -0.71
CA TYR A 162 -12.98 -2.85 -1.05
C TYR A 162 -13.79 -4.12 -1.28
N VAL A 163 -14.81 -4.29 -0.47
CA VAL A 163 -15.73 -5.43 -0.50
C VAL A 163 -16.98 -5.02 -1.27
N GLU A 164 -17.13 -5.51 -2.50
CA GLU A 164 -18.16 -5.04 -3.44
C GLU A 164 -19.60 -5.30 -2.95
N HIS A 165 -19.86 -6.49 -2.42
CA HIS A 165 -21.23 -6.86 -2.02
C HIS A 165 -21.75 -6.02 -0.85
N SER A 166 -20.89 -5.55 0.04
CA SER A 166 -21.27 -4.68 1.18
C SER A 166 -20.94 -3.21 0.95
N GLN A 167 -20.28 -2.86 -0.16
CA GLN A 167 -19.79 -1.52 -0.48
C GLN A 167 -18.94 -0.90 0.65
N THR A 168 -18.18 -1.72 1.36
CA THR A 168 -17.37 -1.32 2.51
C THR A 168 -15.89 -1.38 2.20
N TYR A 169 -15.13 -0.51 2.88
CA TYR A 169 -13.68 -0.52 2.86
C TYR A 169 -13.16 -1.10 4.17
N VAL A 170 -12.51 -2.24 4.10
CA VAL A 170 -11.82 -2.85 5.25
C VAL A 170 -10.38 -2.34 5.24
N ILE A 171 -10.01 -1.58 6.27
CA ILE A 171 -8.68 -0.99 6.37
C ILE A 171 -7.70 -2.05 6.87
N THR A 172 -6.62 -2.25 6.15
CA THR A 172 -5.60 -3.25 6.45
C THR A 172 -4.29 -2.63 6.92
N ASP A 173 -3.98 -1.40 6.52
CA ASP A 173 -2.78 -0.68 6.99
C ASP A 173 -2.98 0.84 6.88
N CYS A 174 -2.13 1.61 7.59
CA CYS A 174 -2.12 3.05 7.56
C CYS A 174 -0.72 3.57 7.21
N MET A 175 -0.60 4.28 6.09
CA MET A 175 0.66 4.86 5.65
C MET A 175 0.82 6.31 6.07
N CYS A 176 -0.29 7.05 6.15
CA CYS A 176 -0.31 8.43 6.59
C CYS A 176 -1.65 8.74 7.25
N TRP A 177 -1.66 9.43 8.38
CA TRP A 177 -2.87 9.87 9.07
C TRP A 177 -2.80 11.34 9.41
N GLY A 178 -3.63 12.16 8.74
CA GLY A 178 -3.67 13.61 9.02
C GLY A 178 -2.32 14.28 8.89
N GLY A 179 -1.49 13.84 7.92
CA GLY A 179 -0.14 14.35 7.68
C GLY A 179 0.97 13.70 8.50
N TYR A 180 0.64 12.85 9.47
CA TYR A 180 1.65 12.05 10.17
C TYR A 180 2.11 10.89 9.27
N ASP A 181 3.40 10.90 8.94
CA ASP A 181 4.03 9.88 8.11
C ASP A 181 4.29 8.62 8.95
N LEU A 182 3.65 7.52 8.55
CA LEU A 182 3.74 6.23 9.21
C LEU A 182 4.45 5.16 8.35
N TYR A 183 4.95 5.54 7.17
CA TYR A 183 5.59 4.59 6.23
C TYR A 183 6.77 3.84 6.83
N THR A 184 7.54 4.50 7.69
CA THR A 184 8.76 3.95 8.32
C THR A 184 8.50 3.35 9.69
N CYS A 185 7.28 3.51 10.23
CA CYS A 185 6.93 2.98 11.54
C CYS A 185 6.75 1.45 11.51
N ALA A 186 7.02 0.80 12.63
CA ALA A 186 6.74 -0.63 12.80
C ALA A 186 5.25 -0.93 12.60
N ALA A 187 4.92 -2.12 12.08
CA ALA A 187 3.55 -2.53 11.80
C ALA A 187 2.67 -2.48 13.06
N GLU A 188 3.19 -2.94 14.20
CA GLU A 188 2.51 -2.89 15.50
C GLU A 188 2.05 -1.46 15.85
N PHE A 189 2.96 -0.49 15.71
CA PHE A 189 2.64 0.91 15.97
C PHE A 189 1.56 1.42 15.03
N ARG A 190 1.63 1.11 13.73
CA ARG A 190 0.63 1.55 12.75
C ARG A 190 -0.75 0.98 13.05
N PHE A 191 -0.84 -0.30 13.45
CA PHE A 191 -2.10 -0.94 13.84
C PHE A 191 -2.68 -0.35 15.12
N TYR A 192 -1.83 -0.12 16.14
CA TYR A 192 -2.22 0.56 17.36
C TYR A 192 -2.75 1.97 17.07
N TRP A 193 -2.00 2.75 16.29
CA TRP A 193 -2.37 4.10 15.89
C TRP A 193 -3.72 4.12 15.17
N LEU A 194 -3.87 3.27 14.16
CA LEU A 194 -5.10 3.17 13.39
C LEU A 194 -6.31 2.83 14.26
N ARG A 195 -6.18 1.82 15.12
CA ARG A 195 -7.24 1.42 16.06
C ARG A 195 -7.64 2.56 16.98
N THR A 196 -6.67 3.29 17.52
CA THR A 196 -6.92 4.42 18.42
C THR A 196 -7.65 5.55 17.67
N LYS A 197 -7.20 5.88 16.46
CA LYS A 197 -7.77 6.99 15.68
C LYS A 197 -9.14 6.70 15.07
N LEU A 198 -9.48 5.46 14.85
CA LEU A 198 -10.82 5.06 14.40
C LEU A 198 -11.82 4.94 15.56
N ALA A 199 -11.37 4.86 16.80
CA ALA A 199 -12.19 4.82 18.00
C ALA A 199 -12.55 6.23 18.55
N GLU A 200 -11.86 7.28 18.08
CA GLU A 200 -12.16 8.69 18.39
C GLU A 200 -13.39 9.18 17.61
#